data_64197c884e5e220de3ea3faccbe8c561
#
_entry.id   64197c884e5e220de3ea3faccbe8c561
#
_cell.length_a   1.000
_cell.length_b   1.000
_cell.length_c   1.000
_cell.angle_alpha   90.00
_cell.angle_beta   90.00
_cell.angle_gamma   90.00
#
_symmetry.space_group_name_H-M   'P 1'
#
loop_
_entity.id
_entity.type
_entity.pdbx_description
1 polymer ?
#
loop_
_entity_poly.entity_id
_entity_poly.type
_entity_poly.pdbx_seq_one_letter_code
_entity_poly.pdbx_strand_id
1 'polypeptide(L)'
;MHDIDWNDLRYVLALTREGSFAAAGRRLGLDPTTVARRLRAIERALGVRLFERGAEGEMRPTQAGEVAASRAEAVEAEIGGLTLAVKGADSEISGTVRVTAVPILINRVLIPAVADLVARHPGLRLELVADPHDVSLTRREADIALRLARPGTESGSRIIARRIGTLAYAAYAASHVPAPSLPGQITDLPGQATDLPWLTYEDGMAYLPQARWIAGVSRKDGHAPLVVNDAEPLLHAILAGLGRSLLPCIVADQMTGLTRLPEDGHPFPARELWLLTHPDLRHLARIAAVTAWIEATIQRLEGRSD
;
A
#
# COMPACT_ATOMS: atom_id res chain seq x y z
N MET A 1 38.96 17.00 1.39
CA MET A 1 37.59 16.41 1.35
C MET A 1 37.26 16.10 2.79
N HIS A 2 36.38 16.88 3.42
CA HIS A 2 35.98 16.63 4.82
C HIS A 2 35.07 15.42 4.79
N ASP A 3 35.55 14.34 5.37
CA ASP A 3 34.83 13.08 5.40
C ASP A 3 33.64 13.21 6.40
N ILE A 4 32.44 13.07 5.93
CA ILE A 4 31.26 13.03 6.79
C ILE A 4 31.29 11.69 7.50
N ASP A 5 31.36 11.72 8.83
CA ASP A 5 31.15 10.51 9.61
C ASP A 5 29.68 10.09 9.49
N TRP A 6 29.44 8.98 8.83
CA TRP A 6 28.09 8.45 8.65
C TRP A 6 27.39 8.14 9.99
N ASN A 7 28.12 7.91 11.07
CA ASN A 7 27.56 7.88 12.41
C ASN A 7 26.88 9.18 12.81
N ASP A 8 27.27 10.30 12.21
CA ASP A 8 26.69 11.59 12.53
C ASP A 8 25.31 11.78 11.91
N LEU A 9 24.94 11.01 10.89
CA LEU A 9 23.59 11.05 10.27
C LEU A 9 22.46 10.73 11.26
N ARG A 10 22.74 9.96 12.31
CA ARG A 10 21.77 9.67 13.37
C ARG A 10 21.33 10.93 14.14
N TYR A 11 22.18 11.98 14.20
CA TYR A 11 21.82 13.24 14.84
C TYR A 11 20.88 14.07 13.97
N VAL A 12 21.07 14.03 12.65
CA VAL A 12 20.15 14.62 11.67
C VAL A 12 18.77 13.98 11.82
N LEU A 13 18.71 12.66 11.81
CA LEU A 13 17.45 11.92 11.98
C LEU A 13 16.75 12.19 13.30
N ALA A 14 17.51 12.16 14.42
CA ALA A 14 16.94 12.40 15.72
C ALA A 14 16.35 13.81 15.81
N LEU A 15 17.06 14.81 15.28
CA LEU A 15 16.58 16.21 15.33
C LEU A 15 15.37 16.43 14.39
N THR A 16 15.38 15.85 13.20
CA THR A 16 14.23 15.90 12.27
C THR A 16 12.97 15.31 12.90
N ARG A 17 13.11 14.20 13.62
CA ARG A 17 11.99 13.48 14.24
C ARG A 17 11.49 14.12 15.52
N GLU A 18 12.38 14.73 16.30
CA GLU A 18 12.07 15.23 17.64
C GLU A 18 11.87 16.76 17.70
N GLY A 19 12.31 17.49 16.69
CA GLY A 19 12.14 18.95 16.59
C GLY A 19 12.91 19.78 17.63
N SER A 20 13.68 19.16 18.55
CA SER A 20 14.48 19.90 19.53
C SER A 20 15.73 19.13 19.97
N PHE A 21 16.80 19.86 20.30
CA PHE A 21 18.03 19.26 20.81
C PHE A 21 17.84 18.45 22.10
N ALA A 22 16.93 18.94 22.98
CA ALA A 22 16.64 18.25 24.24
C ALA A 22 15.94 16.90 24.00
N ALA A 23 14.96 16.84 23.10
CA ALA A 23 14.24 15.61 22.77
C ALA A 23 15.14 14.64 21.96
N ALA A 24 15.91 15.16 21.00
CA ALA A 24 16.90 14.37 20.25
C ALA A 24 17.99 13.77 21.17
N GLY A 25 18.45 14.56 22.17
CA GLY A 25 19.40 14.08 23.18
C GLY A 25 18.82 12.92 24.00
N ARG A 26 17.58 13.06 24.52
CA ARG A 26 16.91 11.98 25.24
C ARG A 26 16.77 10.71 24.40
N ARG A 27 16.38 10.86 23.11
CA ARG A 27 16.26 9.71 22.18
C ARG A 27 17.59 8.99 21.95
N LEU A 28 18.68 9.73 21.89
CA LEU A 28 20.03 9.17 21.63
C LEU A 28 20.77 8.77 22.90
N GLY A 29 20.25 9.06 24.09
CA GLY A 29 20.94 8.86 25.37
C GLY A 29 22.15 9.78 25.55
N LEU A 30 22.09 11.01 25.01
CA LEU A 30 23.17 11.98 24.98
C LEU A 30 22.75 13.35 25.52
N ASP A 31 23.72 14.15 25.94
CA ASP A 31 23.49 15.54 26.30
C ASP A 31 23.09 16.37 25.06
N PRO A 32 22.09 17.30 25.18
CA PRO A 32 21.67 18.16 24.08
C PRO A 32 22.79 18.98 23.44
N THR A 33 23.78 19.39 24.22
CA THR A 33 24.96 20.15 23.72
C THR A 33 25.82 19.28 22.80
N THR A 34 25.89 17.97 23.06
CA THR A 34 26.59 17.02 22.21
C THR A 34 25.89 16.89 20.85
N VAL A 35 24.55 16.79 20.85
CA VAL A 35 23.76 16.75 19.61
C VAL A 35 23.99 18.02 18.79
N ALA A 36 23.90 19.20 19.43
CA ALA A 36 24.13 20.49 18.79
C ALA A 36 25.54 20.61 18.21
N ARG A 37 26.56 20.14 18.94
CA ARG A 37 27.96 20.16 18.49
C ARG A 37 28.17 19.27 17.27
N ARG A 38 27.59 18.06 17.26
CA ARG A 38 27.69 17.11 16.14
C ARG A 38 26.97 17.64 14.90
N LEU A 39 25.78 18.20 15.06
CA LEU A 39 25.07 18.85 13.95
C LEU A 39 25.90 19.94 13.30
N ARG A 40 26.48 20.85 14.10
CA ARG A 40 27.36 21.92 13.58
C ARG A 40 28.59 21.36 12.86
N ALA A 41 29.11 20.19 13.27
CA ALA A 41 30.21 19.54 12.57
C ALA A 41 29.79 19.05 11.16
N ILE A 42 28.60 18.45 11.04
CA ILE A 42 28.04 18.03 9.74
C ILE A 42 27.80 19.26 8.84
N GLU A 43 27.15 20.31 9.37
CA GLU A 43 26.86 21.54 8.61
C GLU A 43 28.14 22.20 8.11
N ARG A 44 29.21 22.21 8.91
CA ARG A 44 30.54 22.71 8.48
C ARG A 44 31.17 21.84 7.41
N ALA A 45 31.04 20.51 7.52
CA ALA A 45 31.57 19.58 6.52
C ALA A 45 30.85 19.71 5.19
N LEU A 46 29.53 19.95 5.22
CA LEU A 46 28.70 20.15 4.03
C LEU A 46 28.72 21.59 3.48
N GLY A 47 29.15 22.57 4.30
CA GLY A 47 29.13 23.98 3.92
C GLY A 47 27.73 24.59 3.87
N VAL A 48 26.72 23.91 4.41
CA VAL A 48 25.30 24.37 4.38
C VAL A 48 24.64 24.16 5.73
N ARG A 49 23.63 24.97 6.06
CA ARG A 49 22.78 24.76 7.22
C ARG A 49 21.72 23.71 6.92
N LEU A 50 21.58 22.73 7.81
CA LEU A 50 20.56 21.69 7.71
C LEU A 50 19.32 22.02 8.55
N PHE A 51 19.47 22.83 9.61
CA PHE A 51 18.35 23.20 10.46
C PHE A 51 18.33 24.71 10.74
N GLU A 52 17.14 25.21 10.92
CA GLU A 52 16.85 26.58 11.35
C GLU A 52 15.90 26.57 12.53
N ARG A 53 15.86 27.68 13.26
CA ARG A 53 14.98 27.84 14.41
C ARG A 53 13.66 28.41 13.95
N GLY A 54 12.55 27.68 14.18
CA GLY A 54 11.20 28.15 13.92
C GLY A 54 10.73 29.21 14.92
N ALA A 55 9.55 29.78 14.69
CA ALA A 55 8.99 30.89 15.47
C ALA A 55 8.72 30.52 16.94
N GLU A 56 8.41 29.26 17.23
CA GLU A 56 8.16 28.74 18.58
C GLU A 56 9.42 28.16 19.23
N GLY A 57 10.59 28.34 18.59
CA GLY A 57 11.87 27.91 19.12
C GLY A 57 12.24 26.45 18.77
N GLU A 58 11.37 25.74 18.05
CA GLU A 58 11.62 24.41 17.51
C GLU A 58 12.69 24.44 16.41
N MET A 59 13.37 23.32 16.21
CA MET A 59 14.33 23.14 15.12
C MET A 59 13.62 22.50 13.92
N ARG A 60 13.59 23.22 12.80
CA ARG A 60 13.01 22.75 11.53
C ARG A 60 14.10 22.47 10.51
N PRO A 61 13.99 21.39 9.73
CA PRO A 61 14.92 21.15 8.63
C PRO A 61 14.76 22.22 7.56
N THR A 62 15.88 22.71 7.02
CA THR A 62 15.93 23.47 5.77
C THR A 62 15.72 22.52 4.57
N GLN A 63 15.62 23.03 3.34
CA GLN A 63 15.58 22.20 2.16
C GLN A 63 16.79 21.23 2.08
N ALA A 64 17.99 21.70 2.43
CA ALA A 64 19.17 20.85 2.54
C ALA A 64 19.06 19.83 3.70
N GLY A 65 18.40 20.21 4.79
CA GLY A 65 18.10 19.35 5.93
C GLY A 65 17.12 18.23 5.57
N GLU A 66 16.09 18.52 4.78
CA GLU A 66 15.16 17.49 4.28
C GLU A 66 15.86 16.47 3.40
N VAL A 67 16.72 16.92 2.48
CA VAL A 67 17.55 16.05 1.63
C VAL A 67 18.46 15.19 2.50
N ALA A 68 19.16 15.78 3.48
CA ALA A 68 20.05 15.07 4.38
C ALA A 68 19.29 14.04 5.23
N ALA A 69 18.10 14.38 5.75
CA ALA A 69 17.26 13.48 6.52
C ALA A 69 16.80 12.28 5.67
N SER A 70 16.32 12.53 4.44
CA SER A 70 15.91 11.47 3.51
C SER A 70 17.07 10.49 3.19
N ARG A 71 18.27 11.00 2.97
CA ARG A 71 19.46 10.16 2.73
C ARG A 71 19.92 9.41 3.98
N ALA A 72 19.81 10.05 5.14
CA ALA A 72 20.10 9.40 6.42
C ALA A 72 19.13 8.27 6.74
N GLU A 73 17.85 8.41 6.37
CA GLU A 73 16.84 7.33 6.47
C GLU A 73 17.20 6.12 5.60
N ALA A 74 17.67 6.36 4.37
CA ALA A 74 18.14 5.29 3.51
C ALA A 74 19.32 4.53 4.13
N VAL A 75 20.32 5.25 4.69
CA VAL A 75 21.46 4.63 5.38
C VAL A 75 21.02 3.84 6.62
N GLU A 76 20.09 4.39 7.42
CA GLU A 76 19.55 3.67 8.59
C GLU A 76 18.86 2.37 8.16
N ALA A 77 18.14 2.38 7.02
CA ALA A 77 17.51 1.19 6.46
C ALA A 77 18.52 0.13 6.02
N GLU A 78 19.62 0.55 5.35
CA GLU A 78 20.69 -0.35 4.91
C GLU A 78 21.44 -0.97 6.09
N ILE A 79 21.72 -0.20 7.14
CA ILE A 79 22.33 -0.74 8.37
C ILE A 79 21.39 -1.72 9.07
N GLY A 80 20.08 -1.42 9.10
CA GLY A 80 19.06 -2.34 9.56
C GLY A 80 19.07 -3.63 8.76
N GLY A 81 19.11 -3.53 7.42
CA GLY A 81 19.23 -4.66 6.49
C GLY A 81 20.49 -5.49 6.72
N LEU A 82 21.65 -4.86 6.90
CA LEU A 82 22.91 -5.53 7.23
C LEU A 82 22.81 -6.29 8.54
N THR A 83 22.25 -5.67 9.59
CA THR A 83 22.07 -6.30 10.89
C THR A 83 21.16 -7.52 10.79
N LEU A 84 20.12 -7.45 9.96
CA LEU A 84 19.22 -8.56 9.66
C LEU A 84 19.92 -9.65 8.84
N ALA A 85 20.69 -9.28 7.82
CA ALA A 85 21.43 -10.24 6.99
C ALA A 85 22.49 -10.99 7.80
N VAL A 86 23.20 -10.30 8.69
CA VAL A 86 24.24 -10.90 9.55
C VAL A 86 23.62 -11.72 10.69
N LYS A 87 22.55 -11.23 11.32
CA LYS A 87 21.83 -11.97 12.36
C LYS A 87 20.90 -13.04 11.79
N GLY A 88 20.36 -12.83 10.59
CA GLY A 88 19.46 -13.76 9.92
C GLY A 88 20.13 -15.01 9.37
N ALA A 89 21.47 -15.03 9.32
CA ALA A 89 22.20 -16.27 9.00
C ALA A 89 22.05 -17.36 10.09
N ASP A 90 21.62 -16.96 11.33
CA ASP A 90 21.51 -17.88 12.47
C ASP A 90 20.20 -17.75 13.27
N SER A 91 19.24 -16.88 12.89
CA SER A 91 18.00 -16.73 13.64
C SER A 91 16.79 -17.05 12.78
N GLU A 92 16.06 -18.06 13.18
CA GLU A 92 14.74 -18.42 12.63
C GLU A 92 13.79 -17.21 12.72
N ILE A 93 13.25 -16.78 11.55
CA ILE A 93 12.26 -15.72 11.51
C ILE A 93 10.98 -16.22 12.17
N SER A 94 10.65 -15.66 13.32
CA SER A 94 9.54 -16.14 14.16
C SER A 94 8.69 -15.00 14.71
N GLY A 95 7.51 -15.36 15.20
CA GLY A 95 6.54 -14.44 15.80
C GLY A 95 5.40 -14.08 14.87
N THR A 96 4.48 -13.23 15.35
CA THR A 96 3.27 -12.85 14.60
C THR A 96 3.49 -11.58 13.80
N VAL A 97 2.95 -11.56 12.57
CA VAL A 97 2.83 -10.36 11.73
C VAL A 97 1.39 -10.24 11.27
N ARG A 98 0.77 -9.10 11.58
CA ARG A 98 -0.60 -8.77 11.21
C ARG A 98 -0.62 -7.85 10.01
N VAL A 99 -1.23 -8.30 8.91
CA VAL A 99 -1.35 -7.56 7.64
C VAL A 99 -2.81 -7.24 7.37
N THR A 100 -3.13 -5.99 7.08
CA THR A 100 -4.47 -5.56 6.65
C THR A 100 -4.47 -5.08 5.21
N ALA A 101 -5.50 -5.45 4.47
CA ALA A 101 -5.76 -4.95 3.12
C ALA A 101 -7.25 -5.07 2.79
N VAL A 102 -7.67 -4.50 1.65
CA VAL A 102 -9.02 -4.72 1.11
C VAL A 102 -9.27 -6.21 0.84
N PRO A 103 -10.50 -6.71 1.04
CA PRO A 103 -10.82 -8.14 0.96
C PRO A 103 -10.34 -8.80 -0.33
N ILE A 104 -10.52 -8.18 -1.49
CA ILE A 104 -10.12 -8.76 -2.76
C ILE A 104 -8.61 -9.03 -2.87
N LEU A 105 -7.75 -8.16 -2.28
CA LEU A 105 -6.30 -8.40 -2.25
C LEU A 105 -5.93 -9.51 -1.27
N ILE A 106 -6.57 -9.57 -0.10
CA ILE A 106 -6.36 -10.66 0.85
C ILE A 106 -6.71 -11.99 0.20
N ASN A 107 -7.96 -12.12 -0.31
CA ASN A 107 -8.51 -13.40 -0.75
C ASN A 107 -7.90 -13.90 -2.07
N ARG A 108 -7.63 -12.98 -3.01
CA ARG A 108 -7.24 -13.36 -4.38
C ARG A 108 -5.76 -13.20 -4.69
N VAL A 109 -5.02 -12.47 -3.85
CA VAL A 109 -3.59 -12.21 -4.08
C VAL A 109 -2.74 -12.83 -2.98
N LEU A 110 -3.00 -12.47 -1.71
CA LEU A 110 -2.12 -12.87 -0.61
C LEU A 110 -2.36 -14.32 -0.17
N ILE A 111 -3.61 -14.74 0.06
CA ILE A 111 -3.93 -16.12 0.50
C ILE A 111 -3.38 -17.18 -0.46
N PRO A 112 -3.55 -17.07 -1.79
CA PRO A 112 -2.98 -18.06 -2.72
C PRO A 112 -1.45 -18.16 -2.68
N ALA A 113 -0.76 -17.09 -2.27
CA ALA A 113 0.70 -17.03 -2.20
C ALA A 113 1.28 -17.37 -0.82
N VAL A 114 0.45 -17.54 0.21
CA VAL A 114 0.89 -17.64 1.61
C VAL A 114 1.71 -18.91 1.88
N ALA A 115 1.45 -19.98 1.16
CA ALA A 115 2.10 -21.28 1.36
C ALA A 115 3.62 -21.20 1.26
N ASP A 116 4.13 -20.42 0.28
CA ASP A 116 5.57 -20.21 0.09
C ASP A 116 6.23 -19.47 1.26
N LEU A 117 5.53 -18.52 1.86
CA LEU A 117 6.03 -17.76 3.01
C LEU A 117 6.12 -18.66 4.25
N VAL A 118 5.04 -19.39 4.54
CA VAL A 118 4.96 -20.29 5.71
C VAL A 118 5.95 -21.43 5.60
N ALA A 119 6.15 -22.00 4.40
CA ALA A 119 7.14 -23.04 4.18
C ALA A 119 8.58 -22.56 4.42
N ARG A 120 8.89 -21.31 4.03
CA ARG A 120 10.23 -20.73 4.25
C ARG A 120 10.48 -20.27 5.69
N HIS A 121 9.42 -19.95 6.43
CA HIS A 121 9.51 -19.40 7.78
C HIS A 121 8.51 -20.10 8.71
N PRO A 122 8.78 -21.34 9.15
CA PRO A 122 7.84 -22.13 9.96
C PRO A 122 7.49 -21.49 11.31
N GLY A 123 8.40 -20.67 11.87
CA GLY A 123 8.18 -19.93 13.11
C GLY A 123 7.35 -18.66 12.96
N LEU A 124 6.98 -18.28 11.70
CA LEU A 124 6.20 -17.09 11.42
C LEU A 124 4.71 -17.39 11.45
N ARG A 125 3.96 -16.62 12.23
CA ARG A 125 2.50 -16.59 12.22
C ARG A 125 2.01 -15.36 11.46
N LEU A 126 1.31 -15.55 10.35
CA LEU A 126 0.70 -14.49 9.58
C LEU A 126 -0.78 -14.34 9.95
N GLU A 127 -1.20 -13.12 10.30
CA GLU A 127 -2.60 -12.76 10.51
C GLU A 127 -3.04 -11.82 9.40
N LEU A 128 -3.94 -12.29 8.53
CA LEU A 128 -4.50 -11.50 7.43
C LEU A 128 -5.86 -10.96 7.83
N VAL A 129 -6.02 -9.63 7.78
CA VAL A 129 -7.25 -8.94 8.15
C VAL A 129 -7.81 -8.25 6.90
N ALA A 130 -8.92 -8.81 6.41
CA ALA A 130 -9.67 -8.23 5.29
C ALA A 130 -10.56 -7.10 5.81
N ASP A 131 -10.21 -5.86 5.48
CA ASP A 131 -10.98 -4.69 5.88
C ASP A 131 -11.06 -3.68 4.72
N PRO A 132 -12.27 -3.33 4.26
CA PRO A 132 -12.49 -2.34 3.21
C PRO A 132 -12.21 -0.91 3.67
N HIS A 133 -12.15 -0.66 4.99
CA HIS A 133 -11.94 0.65 5.57
C HIS A 133 -10.47 0.89 5.93
N ASP A 134 -10.10 2.13 6.15
CA ASP A 134 -8.76 2.49 6.61
C ASP A 134 -8.57 2.12 8.09
N VAL A 135 -8.13 0.89 8.34
CA VAL A 135 -7.70 0.46 9.69
C VAL A 135 -6.50 1.29 10.12
N SER A 136 -6.59 1.88 11.30
CA SER A 136 -5.57 2.76 11.85
C SER A 136 -4.33 1.96 12.27
N LEU A 137 -3.24 2.11 11.52
CA LEU A 137 -1.90 1.65 11.94
C LEU A 137 -1.44 2.33 13.24
N THR A 138 -2.02 3.51 13.56
CA THR A 138 -1.71 4.29 14.76
C THR A 138 -2.15 3.63 16.04
N ARG A 139 -3.19 2.82 16.00
CA ARG A 139 -3.69 2.06 17.17
C ARG A 139 -3.04 0.69 17.32
N ARG A 140 -1.99 0.38 16.53
CA ARG A 140 -1.35 -0.95 16.46
C ARG A 140 -2.32 -2.09 16.11
N GLU A 141 -3.34 -1.78 15.31
CA GLU A 141 -4.32 -2.77 14.85
C GLU A 141 -3.74 -3.65 13.74
N ALA A 142 -2.65 -3.20 13.08
CA ALA A 142 -1.87 -3.99 12.11
C ALA A 142 -0.41 -3.55 12.12
N ASP A 143 0.49 -4.45 11.72
CA ASP A 143 1.93 -4.21 11.55
C ASP A 143 2.24 -3.68 10.15
N ILE A 144 1.51 -4.21 9.15
CA ILE A 144 1.62 -3.84 7.74
C ILE A 144 0.20 -3.55 7.20
N ALA A 145 0.03 -2.48 6.44
CA ALA A 145 -1.21 -2.23 5.72
C ALA A 145 -0.95 -2.05 4.22
N LEU A 146 -1.78 -2.67 3.38
CA LEU A 146 -1.84 -2.41 1.95
C LEU A 146 -3.03 -1.49 1.67
N ARG A 147 -2.77 -0.39 0.94
CA ARG A 147 -3.79 0.61 0.63
C ARG A 147 -3.76 0.96 -0.85
N LEU A 148 -4.95 1.19 -1.41
CA LEU A 148 -5.14 1.54 -2.83
C LEU A 148 -5.14 3.05 -3.08
N ALA A 149 -4.65 3.83 -2.12
CA ALA A 149 -4.45 5.26 -2.24
C ALA A 149 -3.28 5.68 -1.34
N ARG A 150 -2.64 6.79 -1.68
CA ARG A 150 -1.64 7.40 -0.80
C ARG A 150 -2.31 7.85 0.48
N PRO A 151 -1.77 7.50 1.66
CA PRO A 151 -2.33 7.97 2.94
C PRO A 151 -2.28 9.50 3.00
N GLY A 152 -3.36 10.08 3.51
CA GLY A 152 -3.43 11.54 3.74
C GLY A 152 -2.47 11.99 4.85
N THR A 153 -2.10 13.26 4.83
CA THR A 153 -1.22 13.90 5.84
C THR A 153 -1.86 14.00 7.22
N GLU A 154 -3.17 13.80 7.32
CA GLU A 154 -3.93 13.84 8.58
C GLU A 154 -3.74 12.62 9.48
N SER A 155 -3.07 11.58 8.99
CA SER A 155 -2.66 10.44 9.81
C SER A 155 -1.57 10.87 10.78
N GLY A 156 -1.86 11.68 11.76
CA GLY A 156 -0.96 12.32 12.76
C GLY A 156 0.01 11.40 13.50
N SER A 157 0.42 10.31 12.89
CA SER A 157 1.37 9.34 13.37
C SER A 157 2.41 9.05 12.31
N ARG A 158 3.57 8.75 12.79
CA ARG A 158 4.75 8.32 12.05
C ARG A 158 4.46 7.03 11.29
N ILE A 159 3.96 7.14 10.05
CA ILE A 159 3.76 6.01 9.14
C ILE A 159 4.77 6.14 8.02
N ILE A 160 5.48 5.06 7.72
CA ILE A 160 6.26 4.95 6.49
C ILE A 160 5.33 4.39 5.43
N ALA A 161 5.11 5.17 4.37
CA ALA A 161 4.32 4.76 3.22
C ALA A 161 5.25 4.63 2.01
N ARG A 162 5.22 3.47 1.35
CA ARG A 162 5.98 3.20 0.14
C ARG A 162 5.04 2.68 -0.94
N ARG A 163 5.10 3.29 -2.13
CA ARG A 163 4.40 2.78 -3.31
C ARG A 163 5.10 1.50 -3.78
N ILE A 164 4.34 0.42 -3.94
CA ILE A 164 4.86 -0.90 -4.33
C ILE A 164 4.34 -1.38 -5.69
N GLY A 165 3.39 -0.68 -6.29
CA GLY A 165 2.83 -1.03 -7.59
C GLY A 165 1.70 -0.11 -8.03
N THR A 166 1.09 -0.47 -9.14
CA THR A 166 -0.12 0.18 -9.68
C THR A 166 -1.10 -0.90 -10.14
N LEU A 167 -2.29 -0.91 -9.57
CA LEU A 167 -3.35 -1.81 -10.00
C LEU A 167 -4.11 -1.19 -11.16
N ALA A 168 -3.95 -1.76 -12.34
CA ALA A 168 -4.80 -1.50 -13.49
C ALA A 168 -6.18 -2.14 -13.25
N TYR A 169 -7.23 -1.48 -13.74
CA TYR A 169 -8.59 -2.00 -13.76
C TYR A 169 -9.02 -2.20 -15.20
N ALA A 170 -9.92 -3.17 -15.43
CA ALA A 170 -10.62 -3.33 -16.68
C ALA A 170 -12.07 -3.76 -16.41
N ALA A 171 -12.92 -3.68 -17.43
CA ALA A 171 -14.28 -4.17 -17.36
C ALA A 171 -14.30 -5.69 -17.58
N TYR A 172 -15.10 -6.39 -16.76
CA TYR A 172 -15.28 -7.84 -16.85
C TYR A 172 -16.74 -8.22 -16.77
N ALA A 173 -17.06 -9.32 -17.46
CA ALA A 173 -18.35 -10.02 -17.42
C ALA A 173 -18.11 -11.53 -17.29
N ALA A 174 -19.14 -12.29 -16.95
CA ALA A 174 -19.06 -13.74 -16.95
C ALA A 174 -18.89 -14.29 -18.37
N SER A 175 -17.99 -15.30 -18.53
CA SER A 175 -17.66 -15.90 -19.85
C SER A 175 -18.79 -16.75 -20.46
N HIS A 176 -19.73 -17.26 -19.65
CA HIS A 176 -20.65 -18.32 -20.04
C HIS A 176 -22.14 -18.02 -19.78
N VAL A 177 -22.46 -16.79 -19.45
CA VAL A 177 -23.86 -16.47 -19.19
C VAL A 177 -24.45 -15.79 -20.42
N PRO A 178 -25.42 -16.42 -21.12
CA PRO A 178 -26.33 -15.68 -21.97
C PRO A 178 -26.96 -14.61 -21.08
N ALA A 179 -27.14 -13.40 -21.61
CA ALA A 179 -27.81 -12.32 -20.86
C ALA A 179 -29.06 -12.89 -20.18
N PRO A 180 -29.25 -12.68 -18.84
CA PRO A 180 -30.41 -13.23 -18.18
C PRO A 180 -31.66 -12.68 -18.83
N SER A 181 -32.48 -13.58 -19.41
CA SER A 181 -33.79 -13.21 -19.91
C SER A 181 -34.64 -12.85 -18.72
N LEU A 182 -34.88 -11.55 -18.50
CA LEU A 182 -35.86 -11.11 -17.54
C LEU A 182 -37.24 -11.64 -18.01
N PRO A 183 -38.11 -12.11 -17.09
CA PRO A 183 -39.43 -12.59 -17.46
C PRO A 183 -40.20 -11.50 -18.25
N GLY A 184 -40.50 -11.77 -19.53
CA GLY A 184 -41.19 -10.85 -20.42
C GLY A 184 -40.35 -10.20 -21.53
N GLN A 185 -39.05 -10.42 -21.59
CA GLN A 185 -38.23 -10.05 -22.74
C GLN A 185 -37.92 -11.27 -23.60
N ILE A 186 -38.51 -11.27 -24.82
CA ILE A 186 -38.15 -12.22 -25.89
C ILE A 186 -36.85 -11.69 -26.53
N THR A 187 -35.72 -12.22 -26.14
CA THR A 187 -34.45 -11.93 -26.81
C THR A 187 -33.90 -13.24 -27.38
N ASP A 188 -34.23 -13.51 -28.66
CA ASP A 188 -33.69 -14.62 -29.47
C ASP A 188 -32.28 -14.32 -30.00
N LEU A 189 -31.59 -13.32 -29.46
CA LEU A 189 -30.20 -13.00 -29.79
C LEU A 189 -29.32 -13.22 -28.55
N PRO A 190 -28.17 -13.91 -28.66
CA PRO A 190 -27.20 -13.93 -27.58
C PRO A 190 -26.74 -12.49 -27.34
N GLY A 191 -27.21 -11.87 -26.25
CA GLY A 191 -26.80 -10.54 -25.84
C GLY A 191 -25.29 -10.49 -25.72
N GLN A 192 -24.67 -9.44 -26.25
CA GLN A 192 -23.22 -9.26 -26.08
C GLN A 192 -22.96 -8.97 -24.60
N ALA A 193 -21.82 -9.41 -24.11
CA ALA A 193 -21.41 -9.12 -22.73
C ALA A 193 -21.36 -7.60 -22.42
N THR A 194 -21.27 -6.78 -23.48
CA THR A 194 -21.35 -5.32 -23.44
C THR A 194 -22.75 -4.78 -23.15
N ASP A 195 -23.82 -5.57 -23.28
CA ASP A 195 -25.21 -5.16 -23.04
C ASP A 195 -25.64 -5.43 -21.60
N LEU A 196 -24.78 -6.11 -20.79
CA LEU A 196 -25.06 -6.38 -19.41
C LEU A 196 -25.07 -5.09 -18.59
N PRO A 197 -25.94 -4.98 -17.56
CA PRO A 197 -26.00 -3.80 -16.70
C PRO A 197 -24.71 -3.63 -15.89
N TRP A 198 -24.36 -2.37 -15.63
CA TRP A 198 -23.25 -2.06 -14.75
C TRP A 198 -23.61 -2.32 -13.29
N LEU A 199 -22.79 -3.11 -12.61
CA LEU A 199 -22.80 -3.28 -11.16
C LEU A 199 -21.85 -2.27 -10.55
N THR A 200 -22.19 -1.66 -9.42
CA THR A 200 -21.41 -0.56 -8.85
C THR A 200 -21.34 -0.62 -7.33
N TYR A 201 -20.70 0.39 -6.77
CA TYR A 201 -20.52 0.57 -5.34
C TYR A 201 -21.62 1.47 -4.76
N GLU A 202 -21.90 1.30 -3.46
CA GLU A 202 -22.81 2.17 -2.70
C GLU A 202 -22.33 3.63 -2.66
N ASP A 203 -23.23 4.55 -2.34
CA ASP A 203 -22.95 5.99 -2.33
C ASP A 203 -21.79 6.39 -1.43
N GLY A 204 -21.61 5.71 -0.31
CA GLY A 204 -20.47 5.90 0.59
C GLY A 204 -19.11 5.65 -0.08
N MET A 205 -19.08 4.93 -1.19
CA MET A 205 -17.89 4.62 -1.97
C MET A 205 -17.81 5.35 -3.32
N ALA A 206 -18.68 6.32 -3.57
CA ALA A 206 -18.67 7.12 -4.80
C ALA A 206 -17.35 7.88 -5.06
N TYR A 207 -16.51 8.04 -4.05
CA TYR A 207 -15.20 8.64 -4.17
C TYR A 207 -14.16 7.75 -4.89
N LEU A 208 -14.42 6.45 -5.01
CA LEU A 208 -13.52 5.50 -5.65
C LEU A 208 -13.40 5.78 -7.16
N PRO A 209 -12.19 5.76 -7.76
CA PRO A 209 -12.00 6.00 -9.18
C PRO A 209 -12.86 5.10 -10.08
N GLN A 210 -12.97 3.80 -9.74
CA GLN A 210 -13.79 2.84 -10.47
C GLN A 210 -15.29 3.12 -10.35
N ALA A 211 -15.77 3.55 -9.18
CA ALA A 211 -17.17 3.93 -9.00
C ALA A 211 -17.53 5.18 -9.82
N ARG A 212 -16.65 6.18 -9.82
CA ARG A 212 -16.82 7.40 -10.65
C ARG A 212 -16.83 7.08 -12.13
N TRP A 213 -15.93 6.20 -12.57
CA TRP A 213 -15.87 5.80 -13.97
C TRP A 213 -17.18 5.11 -14.39
N ILE A 214 -17.66 4.11 -13.60
CA ILE A 214 -18.92 3.43 -13.85
C ILE A 214 -20.09 4.42 -13.88
N ALA A 215 -20.18 5.33 -12.92
CA ALA A 215 -21.23 6.36 -12.90
C ALA A 215 -21.19 7.28 -14.14
N GLY A 216 -20.00 7.49 -14.73
CA GLY A 216 -19.85 8.26 -15.97
C GLY A 216 -20.44 7.57 -17.19
N VAL A 217 -20.27 6.25 -17.30
CA VAL A 217 -20.72 5.47 -18.47
C VAL A 217 -22.13 4.91 -18.32
N SER A 218 -22.58 4.61 -17.10
CA SER A 218 -23.88 3.99 -16.81
C SER A 218 -25.07 4.96 -16.81
N ARG A 219 -24.85 6.26 -16.95
CA ARG A 219 -25.93 7.28 -16.94
C ARG A 219 -27.05 7.05 -17.94
N LYS A 220 -26.80 6.23 -18.97
CA LYS A 220 -27.78 5.88 -20.01
C LYS A 220 -28.52 4.58 -19.73
N ASP A 221 -28.01 3.73 -18.83
CA ASP A 221 -28.45 2.35 -18.66
C ASP A 221 -29.45 2.16 -17.50
N GLY A 222 -29.86 3.23 -16.83
CA GLY A 222 -30.80 3.16 -15.70
C GLY A 222 -30.10 2.87 -14.36
N HIS A 223 -30.85 2.34 -13.40
CA HIS A 223 -30.33 2.01 -12.07
C HIS A 223 -29.53 0.72 -12.11
N ALA A 224 -28.38 0.72 -11.43
CA ALA A 224 -27.60 -0.50 -11.24
C ALA A 224 -28.45 -1.56 -10.50
N PRO A 225 -28.57 -2.79 -11.02
CA PRO A 225 -29.38 -3.83 -10.39
C PRO A 225 -28.82 -4.30 -9.04
N LEU A 226 -27.55 -4.04 -8.79
CA LEU A 226 -26.86 -4.37 -7.55
C LEU A 226 -25.83 -3.29 -7.23
N VAL A 227 -25.81 -2.87 -5.97
CA VAL A 227 -24.77 -2.04 -5.38
C VAL A 227 -24.15 -2.75 -4.19
N VAL A 228 -22.84 -2.61 -4.00
CA VAL A 228 -22.08 -3.30 -2.96
C VAL A 228 -21.07 -2.37 -2.31
N ASN A 229 -20.53 -2.76 -1.17
CA ASN A 229 -19.52 -2.00 -0.43
C ASN A 229 -18.09 -2.53 -0.56
N ASP A 230 -17.88 -3.58 -1.37
CA ASP A 230 -16.55 -4.16 -1.60
C ASP A 230 -16.45 -4.83 -2.99
N ALA A 231 -15.23 -5.00 -3.49
CA ALA A 231 -14.97 -5.61 -4.79
C ALA A 231 -15.16 -7.15 -4.79
N GLU A 232 -15.10 -7.82 -3.65
CA GLU A 232 -15.29 -9.27 -3.57
C GLU A 232 -16.76 -9.69 -3.84
N PRO A 233 -17.79 -9.09 -3.20
CA PRO A 233 -19.19 -9.29 -3.61
C PRO A 233 -19.43 -8.93 -5.08
N LEU A 234 -18.78 -7.87 -5.59
CA LEU A 234 -18.91 -7.45 -6.97
C LEU A 234 -18.40 -8.54 -7.94
N LEU A 235 -17.23 -9.12 -7.65
CA LEU A 235 -16.67 -10.24 -8.37
C LEU A 235 -17.62 -11.44 -8.42
N HIS A 236 -18.21 -11.81 -7.28
CA HIS A 236 -19.15 -12.92 -7.21
C HIS A 236 -20.42 -12.64 -8.00
N ALA A 237 -20.92 -11.40 -7.98
CA ALA A 237 -22.08 -10.99 -8.75
C ALA A 237 -21.84 -11.07 -10.27
N ILE A 238 -20.62 -10.69 -10.72
CA ILE A 238 -20.21 -10.83 -12.12
C ILE A 238 -20.17 -12.32 -12.51
N LEU A 239 -19.53 -13.17 -11.70
CA LEU A 239 -19.44 -14.61 -11.94
C LEU A 239 -20.83 -15.29 -11.97
N ALA A 240 -21.79 -14.77 -11.19
CA ALA A 240 -23.19 -15.21 -11.22
C ALA A 240 -23.97 -14.68 -12.45
N GLY A 241 -23.35 -13.88 -13.32
CA GLY A 241 -23.98 -13.34 -14.51
C GLY A 241 -24.93 -12.18 -14.30
N LEU A 242 -24.90 -11.54 -13.14
CA LEU A 242 -25.83 -10.43 -12.81
C LEU A 242 -25.50 -9.14 -13.57
N GLY A 243 -24.30 -9.02 -14.14
CA GLY A 243 -23.87 -7.82 -14.84
C GLY A 243 -22.38 -7.77 -15.11
N ARG A 244 -21.90 -6.57 -15.42
CA ARG A 244 -20.47 -6.27 -15.64
C ARG A 244 -19.99 -5.20 -14.67
N SER A 245 -18.68 -5.19 -14.37
CA SER A 245 -18.08 -4.14 -13.55
C SER A 245 -16.57 -4.04 -13.76
N LEU A 246 -15.94 -3.07 -13.10
CA LEU A 246 -14.49 -2.92 -13.08
C LEU A 246 -13.88 -3.74 -11.95
N LEU A 247 -12.93 -4.60 -12.31
CA LEU A 247 -12.12 -5.38 -11.38
C LEU A 247 -10.62 -5.11 -11.58
N PRO A 248 -9.77 -5.30 -10.54
CA PRO A 248 -8.33 -5.26 -10.70
C PRO A 248 -7.85 -6.36 -11.66
N CYS A 249 -7.09 -5.99 -12.71
CA CYS A 249 -6.56 -6.94 -13.70
C CYS A 249 -5.73 -8.04 -13.05
N ILE A 250 -4.89 -7.70 -12.06
CA ILE A 250 -4.07 -8.64 -11.28
C ILE A 250 -4.87 -9.80 -10.65
N VAL A 251 -6.17 -9.59 -10.44
CA VAL A 251 -7.10 -10.60 -9.93
C VAL A 251 -7.87 -11.26 -11.07
N ALA A 252 -8.53 -10.46 -11.88
CA ALA A 252 -9.55 -10.94 -12.82
C ALA A 252 -8.95 -11.67 -14.03
N ASP A 253 -7.77 -11.28 -14.52
CA ASP A 253 -7.11 -11.93 -15.67
C ASP A 253 -6.68 -13.39 -15.37
N GLN A 254 -6.58 -13.76 -14.09
CA GLN A 254 -6.21 -15.10 -13.68
C GLN A 254 -7.42 -15.99 -13.35
N MET A 255 -8.62 -15.44 -13.44
CA MET A 255 -9.82 -16.15 -13.05
C MET A 255 -10.51 -16.78 -14.26
N THR A 256 -10.74 -18.09 -14.18
CA THR A 256 -11.64 -18.78 -15.10
C THR A 256 -13.07 -18.30 -14.87
N GLY A 257 -13.84 -18.18 -15.95
CA GLY A 257 -15.24 -17.75 -15.87
C GLY A 257 -15.44 -16.24 -16.02
N LEU A 258 -14.37 -15.44 -16.17
CA LEU A 258 -14.42 -14.04 -16.52
C LEU A 258 -13.91 -13.79 -17.93
N THR A 259 -14.53 -12.82 -18.61
CA THR A 259 -14.06 -12.28 -19.90
C THR A 259 -13.81 -10.80 -19.74
N ARG A 260 -12.62 -10.36 -20.12
CA ARG A 260 -12.26 -8.93 -20.17
C ARG A 260 -12.98 -8.28 -21.34
N LEU A 261 -13.62 -7.15 -21.09
CA LEU A 261 -14.32 -6.36 -22.09
C LEU A 261 -13.39 -5.29 -22.69
N PRO A 262 -13.58 -4.93 -23.97
CA PRO A 262 -12.79 -3.87 -24.59
C PRO A 262 -13.06 -2.51 -23.95
N GLU A 263 -12.10 -1.61 -24.09
CA GLU A 263 -12.29 -0.20 -23.75
C GLU A 263 -13.25 0.45 -24.75
N ASP A 264 -14.28 1.11 -24.22
CA ASP A 264 -15.33 1.75 -25.03
C ASP A 264 -15.09 3.27 -25.07
N GLY A 265 -13.93 3.66 -25.56
CA GLY A 265 -13.52 5.07 -25.73
C GLY A 265 -13.19 5.83 -24.42
N HIS A 266 -13.31 5.19 -23.27
CA HIS A 266 -12.99 5.75 -21.97
C HIS A 266 -11.88 4.93 -21.30
N PRO A 267 -10.68 5.47 -21.06
CA PRO A 267 -9.59 4.72 -20.42
C PRO A 267 -10.01 4.25 -19.02
N PHE A 268 -9.69 3.00 -18.72
CA PHE A 268 -9.98 2.44 -17.41
C PHE A 268 -9.11 3.09 -16.33
N PRO A 269 -9.63 3.24 -15.10
CA PRO A 269 -8.85 3.80 -14.01
C PRO A 269 -7.72 2.87 -13.57
N ALA A 270 -6.71 3.45 -12.94
CA ALA A 270 -5.69 2.72 -12.22
C ALA A 270 -5.60 3.26 -10.80
N ARG A 271 -5.13 2.43 -9.85
CA ARG A 271 -4.92 2.82 -8.46
C ARG A 271 -3.50 2.48 -8.01
N GLU A 272 -2.87 3.39 -7.32
CA GLU A 272 -1.57 3.13 -6.71
C GLU A 272 -1.72 2.17 -5.55
N LEU A 273 -0.83 1.19 -5.45
CA LEU A 273 -0.74 0.29 -4.32
C LEU A 273 0.37 0.74 -3.39
N TRP A 274 0.00 1.03 -2.16
CA TRP A 274 0.89 1.52 -1.11
C TRP A 274 1.03 0.50 0.01
N LEU A 275 2.25 0.27 0.45
CA LEU A 275 2.59 -0.50 1.63
C LEU A 275 2.94 0.47 2.76
N LEU A 276 2.25 0.31 3.88
CA LEU A 276 2.39 1.15 5.06
C LEU A 276 2.90 0.32 6.22
N THR A 277 3.88 0.83 6.95
CA THR A 277 4.41 0.22 8.17
C THR A 277 4.71 1.28 9.23
N HIS A 278 4.73 0.85 10.50
CA HIS A 278 5.21 1.74 11.54
C HIS A 278 6.76 1.79 11.53
N PRO A 279 7.39 2.97 11.69
CA PRO A 279 8.87 3.11 11.68
C PRO A 279 9.58 2.18 12.65
N ASP A 280 8.98 1.98 13.84
CA ASP A 280 9.57 1.16 14.90
C ASP A 280 9.57 -0.34 14.58
N LEU A 281 8.77 -0.79 13.59
CA LEU A 281 8.64 -2.20 13.22
C LEU A 281 9.49 -2.59 12.01
N ARG A 282 9.88 -1.64 11.15
CA ARG A 282 10.53 -1.92 9.87
C ARG A 282 11.86 -2.68 9.98
N HIS A 283 12.55 -2.56 11.12
CA HIS A 283 13.83 -3.23 11.39
C HIS A 283 13.68 -4.67 11.90
N LEU A 284 12.45 -5.13 12.14
CA LEU A 284 12.21 -6.50 12.59
C LEU A 284 12.27 -7.46 11.40
N ALA A 285 13.07 -8.54 11.53
CA ALA A 285 13.28 -9.54 10.48
C ALA A 285 11.96 -10.10 9.92
N ARG A 286 10.99 -10.39 10.79
CA ARG A 286 9.67 -10.88 10.38
C ARG A 286 8.89 -9.87 9.52
N ILE A 287 8.98 -8.57 9.83
CA ILE A 287 8.32 -7.51 9.06
C ILE A 287 8.98 -7.36 7.69
N ALA A 288 10.32 -7.37 7.64
CA ALA A 288 11.07 -7.31 6.39
C ALA A 288 10.76 -8.53 5.49
N ALA A 289 10.69 -9.74 6.05
CA ALA A 289 10.37 -10.96 5.31
C ALA A 289 8.95 -10.91 4.70
N VAL A 290 7.95 -10.51 5.50
CA VAL A 290 6.56 -10.38 5.02
C VAL A 290 6.44 -9.27 3.98
N THR A 291 7.12 -8.13 4.17
CA THR A 291 7.15 -7.03 3.21
C THR A 291 7.73 -7.48 1.87
N ALA A 292 8.89 -8.14 1.88
CA ALA A 292 9.55 -8.65 0.67
C ALA A 292 8.67 -9.70 -0.04
N TRP A 293 7.99 -10.57 0.72
CA TRP A 293 7.05 -11.54 0.17
C TRP A 293 5.85 -10.88 -0.52
N ILE A 294 5.26 -9.85 0.10
CA ILE A 294 4.15 -9.08 -0.49
C ILE A 294 4.60 -8.46 -1.82
N GLU A 295 5.74 -7.78 -1.83
CA GLU A 295 6.26 -7.13 -3.03
C GLU A 295 6.55 -8.12 -4.16
N ALA A 296 7.23 -9.22 -3.84
CA ALA A 296 7.50 -10.27 -4.83
C ALA A 296 6.22 -10.90 -5.37
N THR A 297 5.17 -11.00 -4.53
CA THR A 297 3.86 -11.51 -4.96
C THR A 297 3.18 -10.56 -5.93
N ILE A 298 3.14 -9.26 -5.62
CA ILE A 298 2.56 -8.24 -6.49
C ILE A 298 3.31 -8.17 -7.83
N GLN A 299 4.64 -8.07 -7.82
CA GLN A 299 5.47 -8.01 -9.03
C GLN A 299 5.28 -9.21 -9.95
N ARG A 300 5.17 -10.42 -9.38
CA ARG A 300 4.93 -11.66 -10.15
C ARG A 300 3.59 -11.64 -10.86
N LEU A 301 2.58 -11.02 -10.28
CA LEU A 301 1.25 -10.94 -10.85
C LEU A 301 1.10 -9.80 -11.85
N GLU A 302 1.76 -8.65 -11.62
CA GLU A 302 1.85 -7.55 -12.60
C GLU A 302 2.51 -8.02 -13.91
N GLY A 303 3.62 -8.76 -13.83
CA GLY A 303 4.31 -9.32 -15.01
C GLY A 303 3.56 -10.43 -15.76
N ARG A 304 2.39 -10.85 -15.28
CA ARG A 304 1.50 -11.80 -15.97
C ARG A 304 0.30 -11.13 -16.65
N SER A 305 0.05 -9.87 -16.32
CA SER A 305 -1.08 -9.09 -16.85
C SER A 305 -0.69 -8.24 -18.07
N ASP A 306 0.60 -8.21 -18.44
CA ASP A 306 1.14 -7.67 -19.68
C ASP A 306 1.18 -8.76 -20.79
#